data_838037b2ffbdb64b1f1a13e64b816287
#
_entry.id   838037b2ffbdb64b1f1a13e64b816287
#
_cell.length_a   1.000
_cell.length_b   1.000
_cell.length_c   1.000
_cell.angle_alpha   90.00
_cell.angle_beta   90.00
_cell.angle_gamma   90.00
#
_symmetry.space_group_name_H-M   'P 1'
#
loop_
_entity.id
_entity.type
_entity.pdbx_description
1 polymer ?
#
loop_
_entity_poly.entity_id
_entity_poly.type
_entity_poly.pdbx_seq_one_letter_code
_entity_poly.pdbx_strand_id
1 'polypeptide(L)'
;MPIERQARFKLDDFALIANIVDDPGGIWVLKGSPIPDFRGLLAAARERPGTIGYGTTGIGSDDHLAMLAIERATGTQFLHIPFAGSAQVKQNLLSRAIPVAVMNMAEGIAEWRQDVMRPLVQMGATRWEPAAEVSTLKEYGIDVVEGSMRGMAAPAGMPPEVMARLAQALQRTVDDPDFQRLATQQNLPLRFLGPEAYRAELVALRDRYQALWAQHPWRE
;
A
#
# COMPACT_ATOMS: atom_id res chain seq x y z
N MET A 1 14.55 -0.13 -0.92
CA MET A 1 14.34 -1.25 -1.89
C MET A 1 15.64 -1.50 -2.68
N PRO A 2 15.82 -2.66 -3.35
CA PRO A 2 16.97 -2.91 -4.24
C PRO A 2 17.07 -1.94 -5.44
N ILE A 3 16.09 -1.10 -5.65
CA ILE A 3 16.03 -0.11 -6.75
C ILE A 3 16.75 1.18 -6.36
N GLU A 4 16.52 1.68 -5.15
CA GLU A 4 17.02 2.98 -4.67
C GLU A 4 18.40 2.91 -4.00
N ARG A 5 18.75 1.73 -3.51
CA ARG A 5 19.99 1.49 -2.78
C ARG A 5 20.55 0.11 -3.08
N GLN A 6 21.84 -0.05 -2.89
CA GLN A 6 22.48 -1.35 -3.03
C GLN A 6 21.98 -2.29 -1.93
N ALA A 7 21.22 -3.32 -2.33
CA ALA A 7 20.79 -4.40 -1.45
C ALA A 7 21.68 -5.63 -1.65
N ARG A 8 21.78 -6.46 -0.61
CA ARG A 8 22.52 -7.73 -0.66
C ARG A 8 21.73 -8.86 -1.33
N PHE A 9 20.52 -8.56 -1.81
CA PHE A 9 19.61 -9.52 -2.43
C PHE A 9 18.86 -8.87 -3.59
N LYS A 10 18.36 -9.68 -4.49
CA LYS A 10 17.48 -9.34 -5.61
C LYS A 10 16.29 -10.29 -5.61
N LEU A 11 15.26 -9.98 -6.39
CA LEU A 11 14.03 -10.80 -6.46
C LEU A 11 14.33 -12.26 -6.85
N ASP A 12 15.30 -12.48 -7.72
CA ASP A 12 15.67 -13.83 -8.22
C ASP A 12 16.40 -14.70 -7.17
N ASP A 13 16.81 -14.12 -6.05
CA ASP A 13 17.39 -14.88 -4.93
C ASP A 13 16.31 -15.59 -4.09
N PHE A 14 15.04 -15.39 -4.43
CA PHE A 14 13.89 -15.97 -3.73
C PHE A 14 13.05 -16.86 -4.64
N ALA A 15 12.62 -17.99 -4.09
CA ALA A 15 11.52 -18.80 -4.59
C ALA A 15 10.22 -18.31 -3.94
N LEU A 16 9.36 -17.68 -4.72
CA LEU A 16 8.08 -17.13 -4.22
C LEU A 16 7.08 -18.28 -4.06
N ILE A 17 6.50 -18.44 -2.87
CA ILE A 17 5.60 -19.55 -2.54
C ILE A 17 4.15 -19.16 -2.78
N ALA A 18 3.70 -18.08 -2.16
CA ALA A 18 2.36 -17.54 -2.34
C ALA A 18 2.25 -16.11 -1.81
N ASN A 19 1.41 -15.29 -2.43
CA ASN A 19 0.85 -14.12 -1.77
C ASN A 19 -0.38 -14.54 -0.95
N ILE A 20 -0.60 -13.90 0.19
CA ILE A 20 -1.71 -14.21 1.12
C ILE A 20 -2.58 -12.99 1.35
N VAL A 21 -1.98 -11.82 1.48
CA VAL A 21 -2.67 -10.54 1.74
C VAL A 21 -2.29 -9.53 0.67
N ASP A 22 -3.27 -8.75 0.24
CA ASP A 22 -3.08 -7.61 -0.67
C ASP A 22 -3.85 -6.42 -0.08
N ASP A 23 -3.16 -5.61 0.72
CA ASP A 23 -3.75 -4.54 1.51
C ASP A 23 -3.65 -3.23 0.72
N PRO A 24 -4.76 -2.70 0.18
CA PRO A 24 -4.72 -1.50 -0.63
C PRO A 24 -4.27 -0.29 0.19
N GLY A 25 -3.47 0.57 -0.40
CA GLY A 25 -3.11 1.86 0.18
C GLY A 25 -4.32 2.76 0.38
N GLY A 26 -4.21 3.73 1.26
CA GLY A 26 -5.24 4.72 1.53
C GLY A 26 -4.67 6.08 1.92
N ILE A 27 -5.39 7.15 1.60
CA ILE A 27 -5.08 8.49 2.07
C ILE A 27 -6.07 8.85 3.16
N TRP A 28 -5.55 9.23 4.31
CA TRP A 28 -6.30 9.41 5.54
C TRP A 28 -6.17 10.82 6.09
N VAL A 29 -7.25 11.33 6.67
CA VAL A 29 -7.28 12.59 7.42
C VAL A 29 -8.05 12.39 8.72
N LEU A 30 -7.88 13.29 9.68
CA LEU A 30 -8.74 13.32 10.86
C LEU A 30 -10.21 13.59 10.46
N LYS A 31 -11.16 13.09 11.24
CA LYS A 31 -12.60 13.33 11.03
C LYS A 31 -12.93 14.81 10.87
N GLY A 32 -12.35 15.68 11.71
CA GLY A 32 -12.54 17.13 11.67
C GLY A 32 -11.58 17.89 10.74
N SER A 33 -10.91 17.20 9.80
CA SER A 33 -10.03 17.85 8.83
C SER A 33 -10.79 18.83 7.92
N PRO A 34 -10.22 20.01 7.60
CA PRO A 34 -10.79 20.94 6.63
C PRO A 34 -10.73 20.42 5.19
N ILE A 35 -9.99 19.34 4.92
CA ILE A 35 -9.92 18.67 3.62
C ILE A 35 -11.19 17.81 3.48
N PRO A 36 -12.16 18.16 2.61
CA PRO A 36 -13.46 17.49 2.61
C PRO A 36 -13.42 16.08 1.99
N ASP A 37 -12.65 15.90 0.92
CA ASP A 37 -12.53 14.69 0.13
C ASP A 37 -11.21 14.67 -0.66
N PHE A 38 -11.01 13.65 -1.50
CA PHE A 38 -9.80 13.53 -2.31
C PHE A 38 -9.66 14.67 -3.34
N ARG A 39 -10.76 15.15 -3.93
CA ARG A 39 -10.73 16.30 -4.85
C ARG A 39 -10.33 17.58 -4.13
N GLY A 40 -10.83 17.78 -2.92
CA GLY A 40 -10.43 18.89 -2.06
C GLY A 40 -8.96 18.85 -1.66
N LEU A 41 -8.39 17.64 -1.43
CA LEU A 41 -6.96 17.48 -1.21
C LEU A 41 -6.14 17.93 -2.42
N LEU A 42 -6.51 17.48 -3.62
CA LEU A 42 -5.83 17.87 -4.86
C LEU A 42 -5.96 19.38 -5.15
N ALA A 43 -7.15 19.97 -4.90
CA ALA A 43 -7.36 21.40 -5.06
C ALA A 43 -6.45 22.20 -4.11
N ALA A 44 -6.41 21.84 -2.85
CA ALA A 44 -5.54 22.49 -1.86
C ALA A 44 -4.04 22.36 -2.20
N ALA A 45 -3.63 21.22 -2.76
CA ALA A 45 -2.24 21.02 -3.21
C ALA A 45 -1.90 21.87 -4.45
N ARG A 46 -2.86 22.13 -5.35
CA ARG A 46 -2.66 23.05 -6.48
C ARG A 46 -2.57 24.52 -6.06
N GLU A 47 -3.37 24.91 -5.06
CA GLU A 47 -3.32 26.28 -4.51
C GLU A 47 -2.01 26.56 -3.77
N ARG A 48 -1.46 25.56 -3.09
CA ARG A 48 -0.26 25.66 -2.26
C ARG A 48 0.69 24.51 -2.51
N PRO A 49 1.38 24.48 -3.67
CA PRO A 49 2.27 23.38 -4.04
C PRO A 49 3.38 23.15 -2.99
N GLY A 50 3.64 21.90 -2.65
CA GLY A 50 4.70 21.51 -1.73
C GLY A 50 4.49 21.91 -0.26
N THR A 51 3.31 22.42 0.13
CA THR A 51 3.07 22.87 1.51
C THR A 51 2.23 21.91 2.35
N ILE A 52 1.45 21.03 1.71
CA ILE A 52 0.64 20.06 2.43
C ILE A 52 1.51 18.85 2.79
N GLY A 53 1.78 18.69 4.08
CA GLY A 53 2.55 17.56 4.58
C GLY A 53 1.75 16.26 4.53
N TYR A 54 2.38 15.16 4.13
CA TYR A 54 1.83 13.82 4.27
C TYR A 54 2.85 12.87 4.90
N GLY A 55 2.39 12.07 5.84
CA GLY A 55 3.22 11.06 6.49
C GLY A 55 3.13 9.72 5.78
N THR A 56 4.26 9.02 5.65
CA THR A 56 4.33 7.64 5.13
C THR A 56 5.19 6.76 6.01
N THR A 57 5.19 5.46 5.75
CA THR A 57 6.00 4.45 6.44
C THR A 57 7.49 4.47 6.04
N GLY A 58 7.93 5.49 5.32
CA GLY A 58 9.34 5.74 4.99
C GLY A 58 9.57 6.03 3.52
N ILE A 59 10.80 6.48 3.22
CA ILE A 59 11.23 6.74 1.85
C ILE A 59 11.28 5.42 1.07
N GLY A 60 10.68 5.39 -0.12
CA GLY A 60 10.59 4.19 -0.95
C GLY A 60 9.59 3.15 -0.43
N SER A 61 8.74 3.47 0.56
CA SER A 61 7.58 2.64 0.91
C SER A 61 6.52 2.68 -0.20
N ASP A 62 5.64 1.71 -0.22
CA ASP A 62 4.47 1.68 -1.09
C ASP A 62 3.65 2.96 -0.99
N ASP A 63 3.43 3.46 0.22
CA ASP A 63 2.76 4.75 0.48
C ASP A 63 3.45 5.94 -0.19
N HIS A 64 4.78 6.02 -0.08
CA HIS A 64 5.56 7.10 -0.71
C HIS A 64 5.49 7.00 -2.23
N LEU A 65 5.66 5.79 -2.78
CA LEU A 65 5.62 5.56 -4.23
C LEU A 65 4.23 5.82 -4.81
N ALA A 66 3.18 5.49 -4.06
CA ALA A 66 1.81 5.84 -4.41
C ALA A 66 1.63 7.36 -4.54
N MET A 67 2.10 8.13 -3.57
CA MET A 67 1.99 9.60 -3.63
C MET A 67 2.79 10.19 -4.78
N LEU A 68 4.00 9.71 -5.06
CA LEU A 68 4.77 10.13 -6.24
C LEU A 68 4.02 9.85 -7.55
N ALA A 69 3.37 8.70 -7.65
CA ALA A 69 2.54 8.37 -8.81
C ALA A 69 1.30 9.27 -8.93
N ILE A 70 0.65 9.61 -7.81
CA ILE A 70 -0.48 10.55 -7.76
C ILE A 70 -0.03 11.96 -8.15
N GLU A 71 1.07 12.46 -7.60
CA GLU A 71 1.63 13.78 -7.94
C GLU A 71 1.88 13.91 -9.43
N ARG A 72 2.48 12.88 -10.00
CA ARG A 72 2.74 12.82 -11.45
C ARG A 72 1.46 12.79 -12.27
N ALA A 73 0.48 11.97 -11.89
CA ALA A 73 -0.78 11.83 -12.63
C ALA A 73 -1.66 13.08 -12.56
N THR A 74 -1.52 13.86 -11.49
CA THR A 74 -2.42 15.01 -11.20
C THR A 74 -1.76 16.38 -11.34
N GLY A 75 -0.41 16.43 -11.52
CA GLY A 75 0.36 17.66 -11.54
C GLY A 75 0.37 18.42 -10.20
N THR A 76 0.14 17.70 -9.09
CA THR A 76 0.20 18.27 -7.73
C THR A 76 1.57 18.06 -7.10
N GLN A 77 1.85 18.80 -6.02
CA GLN A 77 3.07 18.65 -5.21
C GLN A 77 2.70 18.69 -3.74
N PHE A 78 3.25 17.72 -2.98
CA PHE A 78 3.07 17.60 -1.54
C PHE A 78 4.41 17.62 -0.82
N LEU A 79 4.40 17.78 0.51
CA LEU A 79 5.59 17.70 1.35
C LEU A 79 5.65 16.32 2.01
N HIS A 80 6.58 15.49 1.58
CA HIS A 80 6.77 14.15 2.16
C HIS A 80 7.41 14.20 3.55
N ILE A 81 6.84 13.48 4.51
CA ILE A 81 7.33 13.36 5.89
C ILE A 81 7.44 11.85 6.22
N PRO A 82 8.66 11.27 6.12
CA PRO A 82 8.86 9.84 6.38
C PRO A 82 8.89 9.52 7.88
N PHE A 83 8.28 8.39 8.23
CA PHE A 83 8.29 7.80 9.58
C PHE A 83 8.81 6.36 9.52
N ALA A 84 9.15 5.77 10.67
CA ALA A 84 9.68 4.41 10.73
C ALA A 84 8.60 3.30 10.61
N GLY A 85 7.32 3.65 10.46
CA GLY A 85 6.22 2.70 10.30
C GLY A 85 4.85 3.34 10.53
N SER A 86 3.79 2.60 10.17
CA SER A 86 2.40 3.08 10.18
C SER A 86 1.90 3.52 11.56
N ALA A 87 2.37 2.88 12.63
CA ALA A 87 2.02 3.30 13.99
C ALA A 87 2.45 4.75 14.28
N GLN A 88 3.64 5.16 13.83
CA GLN A 88 4.11 6.53 13.99
C GLN A 88 3.36 7.49 13.07
N VAL A 89 3.10 7.11 11.82
CA VAL A 89 2.27 7.89 10.88
C VAL A 89 0.91 8.19 11.52
N LYS A 90 0.24 7.16 12.00
CA LYS A 90 -1.07 7.27 12.66
C LYS A 90 -1.02 8.16 13.91
N GLN A 91 -0.03 7.97 14.77
CA GLN A 91 0.15 8.80 15.98
C GLN A 91 0.33 10.28 15.62
N ASN A 92 1.11 10.60 14.59
CA ASN A 92 1.33 11.97 14.14
C ASN A 92 0.09 12.58 13.48
N LEU A 93 -0.73 11.80 12.77
CA LEU A 93 -2.04 12.24 12.30
C LEU A 93 -2.98 12.56 13.49
N LEU A 94 -3.09 11.64 14.45
CA LEU A 94 -3.97 11.78 15.62
C LEU A 94 -3.59 12.98 16.50
N SER A 95 -2.29 13.27 16.64
CA SER A 95 -1.80 14.44 17.36
C SER A 95 -1.85 15.75 16.56
N ARG A 96 -2.30 15.70 15.30
CA ARG A 96 -2.34 16.84 14.36
C ARG A 96 -0.96 17.39 13.98
N ALA A 97 0.10 16.62 14.17
CA ALA A 97 1.44 16.98 13.71
C ALA A 97 1.56 16.94 12.16
N ILE A 98 0.77 16.08 11.51
CA ILE A 98 0.61 16.03 10.07
C ILE A 98 -0.87 16.14 9.70
N PRO A 99 -1.24 16.82 8.59
CA PRO A 99 -2.62 16.94 8.15
C PRO A 99 -3.13 15.71 7.38
N VAL A 100 -2.23 14.94 6.77
CA VAL A 100 -2.55 13.79 5.92
C VAL A 100 -1.64 12.62 6.29
N ALA A 101 -2.20 11.43 6.38
CA ALA A 101 -1.46 10.18 6.49
C ALA A 101 -1.70 9.32 5.24
N VAL A 102 -0.67 8.64 4.79
CA VAL A 102 -0.76 7.61 3.75
C VAL A 102 -0.31 6.30 4.38
N MET A 103 -1.21 5.34 4.43
CA MET A 103 -1.00 4.01 5.01
C MET A 103 -2.09 3.07 4.49
N ASN A 104 -1.91 1.77 4.62
CA ASN A 104 -2.86 0.81 4.09
C ASN A 104 -4.25 0.91 4.75
N MET A 105 -5.29 0.47 4.02
CA MET A 105 -6.67 0.56 4.48
C MET A 105 -6.91 -0.22 5.77
N ALA A 106 -6.35 -1.44 5.87
CA ALA A 106 -6.47 -2.24 7.09
C ALA A 106 -5.86 -1.57 8.34
N GLU A 107 -4.85 -0.73 8.16
CA GLU A 107 -4.15 -0.05 9.26
C GLU A 107 -4.96 1.10 9.88
N GLY A 108 -5.89 1.68 9.12
CA GLY A 108 -6.70 2.82 9.56
C GLY A 108 -8.17 2.49 9.88
N ILE A 109 -8.63 1.30 9.52
CA ILE A 109 -10.07 0.98 9.56
C ILE A 109 -10.67 0.98 10.97
N ALA A 110 -9.89 0.64 11.99
CA ALA A 110 -10.36 0.63 13.38
C ALA A 110 -10.70 2.04 13.86
N GLU A 111 -9.84 3.01 13.63
CA GLU A 111 -10.05 4.40 13.99
C GLU A 111 -11.13 5.07 13.12
N TRP A 112 -11.29 4.64 11.88
CA TRP A 112 -12.39 5.08 11.04
C TRP A 112 -13.74 4.61 11.57
N ARG A 113 -13.87 3.34 11.95
CA ARG A 113 -15.09 2.81 12.59
C ARG A 113 -15.43 3.50 13.93
N GLN A 114 -14.43 4.06 14.59
CA GLN A 114 -14.59 4.86 15.81
C GLN A 114 -14.83 6.36 15.53
N ASP A 115 -15.00 6.73 14.26
CA ASP A 115 -15.22 8.12 13.80
C ASP A 115 -14.11 9.11 14.18
N VAL A 116 -12.87 8.61 14.37
CA VAL A 116 -11.70 9.43 14.74
C VAL A 116 -10.99 9.98 13.51
N MET A 117 -10.83 9.15 12.48
CA MET A 117 -10.26 9.53 11.19
C MET A 117 -11.10 8.96 10.05
N ARG A 118 -10.85 9.42 8.84
CA ARG A 118 -11.55 8.94 7.64
C ARG A 118 -10.63 8.85 6.44
N PRO A 119 -10.84 7.85 5.58
CA PRO A 119 -10.14 7.76 4.30
C PRO A 119 -10.74 8.75 3.30
N LEU A 120 -9.89 9.33 2.46
CA LEU A 120 -10.29 10.17 1.33
C LEU A 120 -10.44 9.36 0.05
N VAL A 121 -9.61 8.31 -0.08
CA VAL A 121 -9.53 7.44 -1.25
C VAL A 121 -8.80 6.17 -0.86
N GLN A 122 -9.11 5.06 -1.55
CA GLN A 122 -8.34 3.82 -1.50
C GLN A 122 -7.65 3.55 -2.84
N MET A 123 -6.56 2.80 -2.81
CA MET A 123 -5.67 2.59 -3.96
C MET A 123 -5.76 1.18 -4.55
N GLY A 124 -6.81 0.43 -4.19
CA GLY A 124 -7.08 -0.89 -4.75
C GLY A 124 -7.49 -0.81 -6.23
N ALA A 125 -7.30 -1.90 -6.97
CA ALA A 125 -7.84 -2.04 -8.32
C ALA A 125 -9.37 -1.98 -8.35
N THR A 126 -9.99 -2.47 -7.29
CA THR A 126 -11.42 -2.39 -6.97
C THR A 126 -11.58 -1.93 -5.53
N ARG A 127 -12.80 -1.56 -5.14
CA ARG A 127 -13.07 -1.21 -3.74
C ARG A 127 -12.90 -2.44 -2.84
N TRP A 128 -12.17 -2.27 -1.75
CA TRP A 128 -12.09 -3.28 -0.69
C TRP A 128 -13.43 -3.35 0.05
N GLU A 129 -13.98 -4.54 0.20
CA GLU A 129 -15.35 -4.75 0.71
C GLU A 129 -15.60 -4.07 2.07
N PRO A 130 -14.71 -4.18 3.09
CA PRO A 130 -14.90 -3.52 4.37
C PRO A 130 -14.88 -1.98 4.30
N ALA A 131 -14.51 -1.41 3.16
CA ALA A 131 -14.48 0.02 2.86
C ALA A 131 -15.15 0.33 1.50
N ALA A 132 -16.24 -0.37 1.17
CA ALA A 132 -16.90 -0.29 -0.13
C ALA A 132 -17.46 1.11 -0.47
N GLU A 133 -17.71 1.96 0.53
CA GLU A 133 -18.14 3.35 0.35
C GLU A 133 -17.01 4.30 -0.05
N VAL A 134 -15.75 3.90 0.09
CA VAL A 134 -14.58 4.70 -0.28
C VAL A 134 -14.24 4.46 -1.74
N SER A 135 -14.21 5.51 -2.54
CA SER A 135 -13.83 5.41 -3.96
C SER A 135 -12.37 5.05 -4.14
N THR A 136 -12.07 4.35 -5.24
CA THR A 136 -10.67 4.08 -5.66
C THR A 136 -10.10 5.24 -6.45
N LEU A 137 -8.76 5.30 -6.59
CA LEU A 137 -8.10 6.26 -7.49
C LEU A 137 -8.55 6.12 -8.94
N LYS A 138 -8.84 4.89 -9.39
CA LYS A 138 -9.35 4.63 -10.74
C LYS A 138 -10.69 5.31 -11.01
N GLU A 139 -11.56 5.40 -10.02
CA GLU A 139 -12.85 6.10 -10.12
C GLU A 139 -12.70 7.62 -10.22
N TYR A 140 -11.53 8.15 -9.85
CA TYR A 140 -11.14 9.54 -10.12
C TYR A 140 -10.39 9.72 -11.45
N GLY A 141 -10.27 8.66 -12.26
CA GLY A 141 -9.53 8.68 -13.53
C GLY A 141 -8.00 8.61 -13.37
N ILE A 142 -7.52 8.23 -12.19
CA ILE A 142 -6.09 8.09 -11.89
C ILE A 142 -5.73 6.60 -11.89
N ASP A 143 -4.97 6.16 -12.90
CA ASP A 143 -4.56 4.74 -13.02
C ASP A 143 -3.35 4.44 -12.13
N VAL A 144 -3.57 4.52 -10.82
CA VAL A 144 -2.62 4.14 -9.77
C VAL A 144 -3.27 3.05 -8.93
N VAL A 145 -2.61 1.92 -8.84
CA VAL A 145 -2.96 0.80 -7.95
C VAL A 145 -1.74 0.51 -7.10
N GLU A 146 -1.86 0.73 -5.81
CA GLU A 146 -0.77 0.58 -4.84
C GLU A 146 -1.28 -0.02 -3.53
N GLY A 147 -0.38 -0.75 -2.86
CA GLY A 147 -0.64 -1.37 -1.58
C GLY A 147 0.45 -2.35 -1.20
N SER A 148 0.27 -2.99 -0.07
CA SER A 148 1.21 -3.95 0.49
C SER A 148 0.80 -5.38 0.21
N MET A 149 1.58 -6.08 -0.60
CA MET A 149 1.48 -7.53 -0.75
C MET A 149 2.26 -8.21 0.38
N ARG A 150 1.60 -9.13 1.10
CA ARG A 150 2.22 -9.91 2.17
C ARG A 150 2.14 -11.39 1.82
N GLY A 151 3.26 -11.96 1.47
CA GLY A 151 3.36 -13.34 1.02
C GLY A 151 4.53 -14.08 1.67
N MET A 152 4.70 -15.32 1.25
CA MET A 152 5.78 -16.18 1.71
C MET A 152 6.74 -16.51 0.56
N ALA A 153 8.02 -16.52 0.91
CA ALA A 153 9.10 -16.86 0.01
C ALA A 153 10.12 -17.77 0.72
N ALA A 154 10.89 -18.50 -0.05
CA ALA A 154 12.02 -19.31 0.41
C ALA A 154 13.29 -18.88 -0.35
N PRO A 155 14.49 -19.31 0.04
CA PRO A 155 15.69 -19.16 -0.77
C PRO A 155 15.52 -19.82 -2.15
N ALA A 156 16.12 -19.20 -3.17
CA ALA A 156 16.15 -19.81 -4.51
C ALA A 156 16.77 -21.22 -4.48
N GLY A 157 16.34 -22.08 -5.40
CA GLY A 157 16.83 -23.46 -5.49
C GLY A 157 16.11 -24.47 -4.62
N MET A 158 14.99 -24.10 -4.01
CA MET A 158 14.13 -25.06 -3.32
C MET A 158 13.63 -26.15 -4.30
N PRO A 159 13.58 -27.43 -3.86
CA PRO A 159 13.04 -28.50 -4.69
C PRO A 159 11.59 -28.22 -5.11
N PRO A 160 11.22 -28.44 -6.39
CA PRO A 160 9.88 -28.14 -6.90
C PRO A 160 8.75 -28.82 -6.13
N GLU A 161 8.96 -30.06 -5.68
CA GLU A 161 7.99 -30.81 -4.89
C GLU A 161 7.75 -30.19 -3.50
N VAL A 162 8.78 -29.62 -2.89
CA VAL A 162 8.65 -28.90 -1.61
C VAL A 162 7.88 -27.60 -1.83
N MET A 163 8.21 -26.85 -2.90
CA MET A 163 7.50 -25.64 -3.28
C MET A 163 6.02 -25.90 -3.52
N ALA A 164 5.70 -26.93 -4.29
CA ALA A 164 4.31 -27.30 -4.58
C ALA A 164 3.55 -27.67 -3.29
N ARG A 165 4.18 -28.43 -2.39
CA ARG A 165 3.58 -28.83 -1.11
C ARG A 165 3.31 -27.62 -0.20
N LEU A 166 4.25 -26.68 -0.13
CA LEU A 166 4.09 -25.43 0.64
C LEU A 166 2.98 -24.55 0.07
N ALA A 167 2.98 -24.32 -1.24
CA ALA A 167 1.94 -23.54 -1.89
C ALA A 167 0.54 -24.14 -1.67
N GLN A 168 0.42 -25.48 -1.78
CA GLN A 168 -0.83 -26.18 -1.53
C GLN A 168 -1.26 -26.08 -0.05
N ALA A 169 -0.32 -26.14 0.89
CA ALA A 169 -0.61 -25.99 2.31
C ALA A 169 -1.14 -24.57 2.61
N LEU A 170 -0.49 -23.55 2.05
CA LEU A 170 -0.93 -22.15 2.20
C LEU A 170 -2.30 -21.90 1.56
N GLN A 171 -2.56 -22.48 0.37
CA GLN A 171 -3.89 -22.38 -0.24
C GLN A 171 -4.97 -22.95 0.69
N ARG A 172 -4.75 -24.17 1.22
CA ARG A 172 -5.69 -24.78 2.17
C ARG A 172 -5.87 -23.95 3.44
N THR A 173 -4.81 -23.30 3.92
CA THR A 173 -4.90 -22.39 5.07
C THR A 173 -5.75 -21.17 4.76
N VAL A 174 -5.58 -20.56 3.59
CA VAL A 174 -6.39 -19.39 3.18
C VAL A 174 -7.85 -19.77 2.93
N ASP A 175 -8.10 -20.99 2.47
CA ASP A 175 -9.45 -21.52 2.24
C ASP A 175 -10.13 -22.01 3.54
N ASP A 176 -9.38 -22.16 4.64
CA ASP A 176 -9.89 -22.61 5.93
C ASP A 176 -10.84 -21.57 6.55
N PRO A 177 -12.10 -21.96 6.92
CA PRO A 177 -13.08 -21.04 7.46
C PRO A 177 -12.65 -20.35 8.76
N ASP A 178 -11.87 -21.02 9.59
CA ASP A 178 -11.39 -20.44 10.85
C ASP A 178 -10.31 -19.38 10.58
N PHE A 179 -9.43 -19.65 9.62
CA PHE A 179 -8.45 -18.65 9.17
C PHE A 179 -9.13 -17.44 8.52
N GLN A 180 -10.12 -17.65 7.66
CA GLN A 180 -10.90 -16.55 7.04
C GLN A 180 -11.63 -15.70 8.08
N ARG A 181 -12.22 -16.34 9.10
CA ARG A 181 -12.84 -15.62 10.22
C ARG A 181 -11.82 -14.78 10.99
N LEU A 182 -10.65 -15.34 11.28
CA LEU A 182 -9.58 -14.61 11.97
C LEU A 182 -9.07 -13.45 11.12
N ALA A 183 -8.86 -13.66 9.83
CA ALA A 183 -8.44 -12.62 8.89
C ALA A 183 -9.47 -11.47 8.84
N THR A 184 -10.74 -11.79 8.78
CA THR A 184 -11.83 -10.79 8.82
C THR A 184 -11.82 -9.99 10.13
N GLN A 185 -11.64 -10.66 11.28
CA GLN A 185 -11.53 -9.99 12.59
C GLN A 185 -10.33 -9.04 12.67
N GLN A 186 -9.24 -9.38 12.00
CA GLN A 186 -8.01 -8.58 11.92
C GLN A 186 -8.01 -7.59 10.74
N ASN A 187 -9.09 -7.52 9.99
CA ASN A 187 -9.22 -6.71 8.77
C ASN A 187 -8.12 -6.98 7.73
N LEU A 188 -7.70 -8.24 7.58
CA LEU A 188 -6.69 -8.63 6.59
C LEU A 188 -7.36 -8.90 5.24
N PRO A 189 -7.01 -8.14 4.18
CA PRO A 189 -7.54 -8.35 2.83
C PRO A 189 -6.88 -9.58 2.19
N LEU A 190 -7.50 -10.75 2.34
CA LEU A 190 -6.97 -11.99 1.79
C LEU A 190 -7.04 -11.97 0.26
N ARG A 191 -5.91 -12.26 -0.38
CA ARG A 191 -5.78 -12.48 -1.82
C ARG A 191 -4.72 -13.55 -2.07
N PHE A 192 -5.13 -14.78 -2.24
CA PHE A 192 -4.20 -15.84 -2.56
C PHE A 192 -3.74 -15.74 -4.02
N LEU A 193 -2.41 -15.75 -4.21
CA LEU A 193 -1.76 -15.95 -5.51
C LEU A 193 -0.74 -17.06 -5.36
N GLY A 194 -0.86 -18.09 -6.18
CA GLY A 194 0.15 -19.14 -6.26
C GLY A 194 1.49 -18.63 -6.81
N PRO A 195 2.53 -19.49 -6.83
CA PRO A 195 3.91 -19.07 -7.10
C PRO A 195 4.09 -18.28 -8.39
N GLU A 196 3.49 -18.75 -9.49
CA GLU A 196 3.62 -18.13 -10.82
C GLU A 196 2.94 -16.76 -10.88
N ALA A 197 1.70 -16.66 -10.42
CA ALA A 197 0.94 -15.41 -10.40
C ALA A 197 1.60 -14.38 -9.47
N TYR A 198 2.04 -14.82 -8.29
CA TYR A 198 2.75 -13.95 -7.35
C TYR A 198 4.06 -13.43 -7.93
N ARG A 199 4.83 -14.30 -8.63
CA ARG A 199 6.06 -13.87 -9.31
C ARG A 199 5.76 -12.85 -10.42
N ALA A 200 4.76 -13.11 -11.23
CA ALA A 200 4.38 -12.22 -12.33
C ALA A 200 4.03 -10.81 -11.81
N GLU A 201 3.26 -10.72 -10.74
CA GLU A 201 2.92 -9.42 -10.13
C GLU A 201 4.13 -8.71 -9.54
N LEU A 202 5.02 -9.41 -8.81
CA LEU A 202 6.22 -8.78 -8.25
C LEU A 202 7.22 -8.34 -9.33
N VAL A 203 7.30 -9.07 -10.45
CA VAL A 203 8.12 -8.65 -11.60
C VAL A 203 7.54 -7.37 -12.23
N ALA A 204 6.24 -7.34 -12.48
CA ALA A 204 5.58 -6.15 -13.03
C ALA A 204 5.72 -4.94 -12.09
N LEU A 205 5.59 -5.15 -10.78
CA LEU A 205 5.77 -4.12 -9.75
C LEU A 205 7.21 -3.58 -9.75
N ARG A 206 8.20 -4.48 -9.77
CA ARG A 206 9.62 -4.12 -9.87
C ARG A 206 9.89 -3.26 -11.10
N ASP A 207 9.42 -3.70 -12.26
CA ASP A 207 9.68 -3.01 -13.53
C ASP A 207 9.03 -1.62 -13.56
N ARG A 208 7.82 -1.49 -12.99
CA ARG A 208 7.16 -0.20 -12.80
C ARG A 208 7.97 0.74 -11.90
N TYR A 209 8.45 0.26 -10.78
CA TYR A 209 9.24 1.08 -9.86
C TYR A 209 10.63 1.41 -10.41
N GLN A 210 11.25 0.52 -11.18
CA GLN A 210 12.49 0.84 -11.89
C GLN A 210 12.28 1.96 -12.92
N ALA A 211 11.18 1.91 -13.68
CA ALA A 211 10.83 2.97 -14.62
C ALA A 211 10.54 4.30 -13.91
N LEU A 212 9.85 4.26 -12.78
CA LEU A 212 9.59 5.45 -11.96
C LEU A 212 10.90 6.03 -11.42
N TRP A 213 11.79 5.20 -10.88
CA TRP A 213 13.10 5.60 -10.37
C TRP A 213 13.97 6.25 -11.45
N ALA A 214 14.01 5.69 -12.65
CA ALA A 214 14.78 6.21 -13.76
C ALA A 214 14.36 7.63 -14.16
N GLN A 215 13.09 7.98 -13.97
CA GLN A 215 12.53 9.28 -14.32
C GLN A 215 12.56 10.27 -13.15
N HIS A 216 12.35 9.80 -11.93
CA HIS A 216 12.27 10.61 -10.72
C HIS A 216 12.92 9.85 -9.55
N PRO A 217 14.27 9.92 -9.43
CA PRO A 217 14.94 9.30 -8.30
C PRO A 217 14.47 9.92 -6.98
N TRP A 218 13.83 9.13 -6.13
CA TRP A 218 13.45 9.52 -4.77
C TRP A 218 14.63 9.23 -3.82
N ARG A 219 15.23 10.25 -3.28
CA ARG A 219 16.33 10.16 -2.31
C ARG A 219 16.01 10.98 -1.07
N GLU A 220 16.73 10.66 0.00
CA GLU A 220 16.78 11.49 1.21
C GLU A 220 17.34 12.89 0.90
#